data_6596e0b69eb991cb0b59ae63f9980125
#
_entry.id   6596e0b69eb991cb0b59ae63f9980125
#
_cell.length_a   1.000
_cell.length_b   1.000
_cell.length_c   1.000
_cell.angle_alpha   90.00
_cell.angle_beta   90.00
_cell.angle_gamma   90.00
#
_symmetry.space_group_name_H-M   'P 1'
#
loop_
_entity.id
_entity.type
_entity.pdbx_description
1 polymer ?
#
loop_
_entity_poly.entity_id
_entity_poly.type
_entity_poly.pdbx_seq_one_letter_code
_entity_poly.pdbx_strand_id
1 'polypeptide(L)'
;MLSEVILVVGEVASRVDLLVIGGGPGGYAAALNASRLGRKVSLIESKFIGGTCLNVGCIPSKALIEIADQAYLGNNNQDFGVKISTHVDMFKVNEHIKKLVGELSSGVSFLLEKAEVNVINGTARFTRPNRVAVESXDGDLEHLEFRDAIVATGSSPVSLPNLLSNGQTIVDSEALLFQDNVPEQLTLVGGGYIGVELATVYAKLGSRVVIVESEEQLLPGFXKXLSKKLETGLRSLGXGICLGYKAVSHNENELIIENGQESSSIPSDLVAVVAGRKPNTDTVNIMESGASLLPSGHVKVDAQRRATXHVFAIGDLTQGPALAHKATYEAKIAADXACGIQNXXXPNCIPMVVFSXPQIVAVGIDPDSDEYSEMNLKSFRFPFSASSRAKTLGDTSGFVNLVADGEGTILGFQAIGKHVAELAGEATLAIETALSIEDLAGTIHAHPTMGETIAEAAFGLSGEPLHLSGR
;
A
#
# COMPACT_ATOMS: atom_id res chain seq x y z
N MET A 1 -58.01 -38.37 -0.79
CA MET A 1 -56.61 -38.00 -1.14
C MET A 1 -56.40 -36.56 -0.79
N LEU A 2 -55.75 -36.32 0.36
CA LEU A 2 -55.38 -34.97 0.76
C LEU A 2 -54.06 -34.63 0.04
N SER A 3 -54.09 -33.65 -0.85
CA SER A 3 -52.87 -33.13 -1.47
C SER A 3 -52.04 -32.42 -0.42
N GLU A 4 -50.89 -32.96 -0.11
CA GLU A 4 -49.90 -32.27 0.71
C GLU A 4 -49.48 -31.02 -0.06
N VAL A 5 -49.79 -29.85 0.49
CA VAL A 5 -49.26 -28.61 0.03
C VAL A 5 -47.87 -28.50 0.60
N ILE A 6 -46.86 -28.71 -0.23
CA ILE A 6 -45.47 -28.44 0.18
C ILE A 6 -45.33 -26.94 0.16
N LEU A 7 -45.34 -26.33 1.35
CA LEU A 7 -44.95 -24.93 1.52
C LEU A 7 -43.43 -24.84 1.33
N VAL A 8 -43.02 -24.39 0.16
CA VAL A 8 -41.62 -23.98 -0.03
C VAL A 8 -41.47 -22.68 0.75
N VAL A 9 -40.90 -22.78 1.95
CA VAL A 9 -40.55 -21.58 2.70
C VAL A 9 -39.40 -20.94 1.92
N GLY A 10 -39.73 -19.91 1.15
CA GLY A 10 -38.70 -19.09 0.49
C GLY A 10 -37.81 -18.44 1.55
N GLU A 11 -36.52 -18.46 1.35
CA GLU A 11 -35.59 -17.82 2.24
C GLU A 11 -35.95 -16.33 2.36
N VAL A 12 -36.31 -15.91 3.57
CA VAL A 12 -36.68 -14.52 3.83
C VAL A 12 -35.40 -13.66 3.83
N ALA A 13 -35.38 -12.61 3.02
CA ALA A 13 -34.25 -11.70 2.96
C ALA A 13 -34.64 -10.37 3.64
N SER A 14 -33.76 -9.88 4.49
CA SER A 14 -33.89 -8.54 5.08
C SER A 14 -33.50 -7.48 4.03
N ARG A 15 -34.16 -6.36 4.04
CA ARG A 15 -33.91 -5.27 3.07
C ARG A 15 -32.94 -4.24 3.64
N VAL A 16 -31.97 -3.83 2.83
CA VAL A 16 -30.91 -2.87 3.18
C VAL A 16 -30.89 -1.76 2.13
N ASP A 17 -30.79 -0.51 2.57
CA ASP A 17 -30.75 0.64 1.66
C ASP A 17 -29.39 0.68 0.94
N LEU A 18 -28.27 0.80 1.68
CA LEU A 18 -26.94 0.74 1.11
C LEU A 18 -26.11 -0.28 1.86
N LEU A 19 -25.57 -1.24 1.14
CA LEU A 19 -24.72 -2.31 1.69
C LEU A 19 -23.26 -2.00 1.35
N VAL A 20 -22.38 -2.01 2.35
CA VAL A 20 -20.95 -1.93 2.15
C VAL A 20 -20.35 -3.29 2.54
N ILE A 21 -19.56 -3.89 1.66
CA ILE A 21 -18.95 -5.21 1.91
C ILE A 21 -17.45 -5.03 2.05
N GLY A 22 -16.95 -5.22 3.27
CA GLY A 22 -15.55 -5.00 3.64
C GLY A 22 -15.39 -3.76 4.48
N GLY A 23 -14.72 -3.87 5.64
CA GLY A 23 -14.53 -2.78 6.60
C GLY A 23 -13.12 -2.18 6.61
N GLY A 24 -12.36 -2.35 5.52
CA GLY A 24 -11.05 -1.73 5.36
C GLY A 24 -11.15 -0.23 5.01
N PRO A 25 -10.00 0.41 4.65
CA PRO A 25 -9.98 1.87 4.41
C PRO A 25 -11.01 2.35 3.39
N GLY A 26 -11.23 1.60 2.33
CA GLY A 26 -12.28 1.93 1.36
C GLY A 26 -13.68 1.77 1.93
N GLY A 27 -13.92 0.62 2.59
CA GLY A 27 -15.25 0.28 3.09
C GLY A 27 -15.73 1.21 4.20
N TYR A 28 -14.94 1.39 5.27
CA TYR A 28 -15.41 2.25 6.34
C TYR A 28 -15.52 3.73 5.88
N ALA A 29 -14.62 4.17 5.00
CA ALA A 29 -14.71 5.53 4.46
C ALA A 29 -15.99 5.70 3.62
N ALA A 30 -16.33 4.71 2.79
CA ALA A 30 -17.57 4.74 2.00
C ALA A 30 -18.80 4.76 2.91
N ALA A 31 -18.81 3.92 3.94
CA ALA A 31 -19.92 3.85 4.90
C ALA A 31 -20.13 5.19 5.61
N LEU A 32 -19.05 5.80 6.11
CA LEU A 32 -19.11 7.09 6.81
C LEU A 32 -19.57 8.21 5.86
N ASN A 33 -19.03 8.25 4.64
CA ASN A 33 -19.42 9.27 3.66
C ASN A 33 -20.89 9.14 3.27
N ALA A 34 -21.35 7.93 2.98
CA ALA A 34 -22.74 7.69 2.58
C ALA A 34 -23.71 8.00 3.73
N SER A 35 -23.34 7.64 4.96
CA SER A 35 -24.16 7.97 6.13
C SER A 35 -24.32 9.48 6.30
N ARG A 36 -23.23 10.24 6.16
CA ARG A 36 -23.30 11.72 6.21
C ARG A 36 -24.22 12.30 5.15
N LEU A 37 -24.35 11.59 4.03
CA LEU A 37 -25.24 12.01 2.92
C LEU A 37 -26.67 11.50 3.08
N GLY A 38 -26.99 10.86 4.23
CA GLY A 38 -28.35 10.48 4.59
C GLY A 38 -28.76 9.05 4.22
N ARG A 39 -27.83 8.20 3.70
CA ARG A 39 -28.16 6.80 3.43
C ARG A 39 -28.14 5.98 4.72
N LYS A 40 -29.01 5.01 4.81
CA LYS A 40 -28.98 3.99 5.88
C LYS A 40 -28.01 2.89 5.44
N VAL A 41 -26.88 2.79 6.15
CA VAL A 41 -25.78 1.92 5.73
C VAL A 41 -25.68 0.69 6.63
N SER A 42 -25.55 -0.49 6.00
CA SER A 42 -25.10 -1.72 6.67
C SER A 42 -23.72 -2.07 6.12
N LEU A 43 -22.76 -2.36 7.01
CA LEU A 43 -21.39 -2.73 6.62
C LEU A 43 -21.09 -4.14 7.12
N ILE A 44 -20.68 -5.03 6.21
CA ILE A 44 -20.31 -6.41 6.54
C ILE A 44 -18.79 -6.50 6.58
N GLU A 45 -18.24 -7.04 7.67
CA GLU A 45 -16.80 -7.30 7.80
C GLU A 45 -16.60 -8.72 8.35
N SER A 46 -15.72 -9.48 7.69
CA SER A 46 -15.49 -10.88 8.05
C SER A 46 -14.39 -11.09 9.10
N LYS A 47 -13.50 -10.09 9.28
CA LYS A 47 -12.34 -10.25 10.18
C LYS A 47 -12.22 -9.06 11.15
N PHE A 48 -11.72 -7.93 10.68
CA PHE A 48 -11.35 -6.78 11.52
C PHE A 48 -11.84 -5.48 10.91
N ILE A 49 -12.52 -4.65 11.68
CA ILE A 49 -12.78 -3.26 11.30
C ILE A 49 -11.43 -2.55 11.15
N GLY A 50 -11.27 -1.81 10.05
CA GLY A 50 -10.00 -1.22 9.65
C GLY A 50 -9.29 -2.01 8.55
N GLY A 51 -9.68 -3.27 8.37
CA GLY A 51 -9.18 -4.14 7.30
C GLY A 51 -7.71 -4.48 7.42
N THR A 52 -7.15 -4.97 6.32
CA THR A 52 -5.73 -5.36 6.23
C THR A 52 -4.81 -4.20 6.60
N CYS A 53 -5.01 -3.03 6.03
CA CYS A 53 -4.12 -1.88 6.23
C CYS A 53 -3.92 -1.55 7.71
N LEU A 54 -5.02 -1.43 8.46
CA LEU A 54 -4.96 -1.03 9.87
C LEU A 54 -4.45 -2.16 10.77
N ASN A 55 -4.86 -3.39 10.50
CA ASN A 55 -4.66 -4.50 11.44
C ASN A 55 -3.41 -5.34 11.16
N VAL A 56 -3.11 -5.63 9.88
CA VAL A 56 -2.02 -6.54 9.47
C VAL A 56 -1.24 -6.01 8.27
N GLY A 57 -1.21 -4.71 8.08
CA GLY A 57 -0.57 -4.08 6.92
C GLY A 57 0.13 -2.78 7.26
N CYS A 58 -0.40 -1.68 6.76
CA CYS A 58 0.24 -0.35 6.79
C CYS A 58 0.59 0.13 8.20
N ILE A 59 -0.34 0.00 9.13
CA ILE A 59 -0.13 0.54 10.49
C ILE A 59 0.90 -0.30 11.25
N PRO A 60 0.74 -1.62 11.38
CA PRO A 60 1.77 -2.38 12.07
C PRO A 60 3.13 -2.34 11.37
N SER A 61 3.18 -2.28 10.03
CA SER A 61 4.47 -2.18 9.34
C SER A 61 5.16 -0.85 9.63
N LYS A 62 4.44 0.29 9.65
CA LYS A 62 5.04 1.59 9.94
C LYS A 62 5.45 1.72 11.40
N ALA A 63 4.68 1.12 12.32
CA ALA A 63 5.09 1.04 13.73
C ALA A 63 6.39 0.23 13.87
N LEU A 64 6.48 -0.89 13.18
CA LEU A 64 7.67 -1.74 13.23
C LEU A 64 8.88 -1.05 12.58
N ILE A 65 8.67 -0.32 11.48
CA ILE A 65 9.72 0.48 10.82
C ILE A 65 10.28 1.51 11.81
N GLU A 66 9.41 2.24 12.51
CA GLU A 66 9.83 3.24 13.49
C GLU A 66 10.67 2.63 14.62
N ILE A 67 10.22 1.47 15.12
CA ILE A 67 10.94 0.73 16.18
C ILE A 67 12.32 0.27 15.66
N ALA A 68 12.36 -0.31 14.45
CA ALA A 68 13.61 -0.77 13.85
C ALA A 68 14.57 0.40 13.61
N ASP A 69 14.06 1.57 13.20
CA ASP A 69 14.86 2.77 13.01
C ASP A 69 15.53 3.21 14.33
N GLN A 70 14.78 3.20 15.43
CA GLN A 70 15.31 3.56 16.74
C GLN A 70 16.42 2.57 17.18
N ALA A 71 16.19 1.28 17.01
CA ALA A 71 17.16 0.26 17.35
C ALA A 71 18.45 0.39 16.52
N TYR A 72 18.31 0.64 15.23
CA TYR A 72 19.43 0.76 14.29
C TYR A 72 20.25 2.02 14.57
N LEU A 73 19.59 3.16 14.77
CA LEU A 73 20.25 4.44 15.06
C LEU A 73 21.06 4.37 16.36
N GLY A 74 20.51 3.72 17.38
CA GLY A 74 21.20 3.52 18.64
C GLY A 74 22.54 2.82 18.49
N ASN A 75 22.59 1.83 17.60
CA ASN A 75 23.79 1.02 17.40
C ASN A 75 24.73 1.60 16.33
N ASN A 76 24.30 2.57 15.52
CA ASN A 76 25.04 3.05 14.35
C ASN A 76 25.22 4.57 14.32
N ASN A 77 25.05 5.26 15.45
CA ASN A 77 25.06 6.71 15.53
C ASN A 77 26.37 7.27 16.15
N GLN A 78 27.50 6.74 15.75
CA GLN A 78 28.80 7.07 16.38
C GLN A 78 29.34 8.43 15.98
N ASP A 79 29.02 8.88 14.78
CA ASP A 79 29.62 10.10 14.20
C ASP A 79 29.13 11.40 14.86
N PHE A 80 28.01 11.34 15.58
CA PHE A 80 27.47 12.52 16.30
C PHE A 80 28.03 12.69 17.71
N GLY A 81 28.96 11.84 18.13
CA GLY A 81 29.51 11.88 19.48
C GLY A 81 28.56 11.28 20.53
N VAL A 82 27.54 10.57 20.11
CA VAL A 82 26.55 9.93 20.98
C VAL A 82 26.76 8.42 20.94
N LYS A 83 26.90 7.79 22.08
CA LYS A 83 26.98 6.33 22.20
C LYS A 83 25.72 5.83 22.84
N ILE A 84 25.04 4.90 22.19
CA ILE A 84 23.79 4.31 22.66
C ILE A 84 23.92 2.78 22.52
N SER A 85 23.44 2.07 23.51
CA SER A 85 23.29 0.61 23.45
C SER A 85 21.79 0.29 23.41
N THR A 86 21.37 -0.54 22.46
CA THR A 86 19.97 -0.89 22.30
C THR A 86 19.75 -2.40 22.45
N HIS A 87 18.62 -2.76 23.00
CA HIS A 87 18.16 -4.14 23.11
C HIS A 87 16.68 -4.16 22.68
N VAL A 88 16.32 -5.08 21.79
CA VAL A 88 14.95 -5.22 21.27
C VAL A 88 14.30 -6.45 21.89
N ASP A 89 13.17 -6.24 22.55
CA ASP A 89 12.34 -7.30 23.12
C ASP A 89 11.10 -7.45 22.22
N MET A 90 11.11 -8.44 21.34
CA MET A 90 10.04 -8.63 20.35
C MET A 90 8.67 -8.92 20.97
N PHE A 91 8.62 -9.50 22.17
CA PHE A 91 7.35 -9.68 22.87
C PHE A 91 6.72 -8.31 23.17
N LYS A 92 7.51 -7.39 23.74
CA LYS A 92 7.04 -6.03 24.05
C LYS A 92 6.74 -5.22 22.79
N VAL A 93 7.52 -5.41 21.73
CA VAL A 93 7.26 -4.79 20.41
C VAL A 93 5.88 -5.22 19.92
N ASN A 94 5.60 -6.51 19.94
CA ASN A 94 4.31 -7.04 19.48
C ASN A 94 3.15 -6.53 20.35
N GLU A 95 3.33 -6.48 21.67
CA GLU A 95 2.32 -5.93 22.59
C GLU A 95 2.02 -4.47 22.26
N HIS A 96 3.06 -3.66 22.03
CA HIS A 96 2.92 -2.25 21.69
C HIS A 96 2.14 -2.07 20.37
N ILE A 97 2.53 -2.83 19.33
CA ILE A 97 1.89 -2.73 18.01
C ILE A 97 0.43 -3.17 18.10
N LYS A 98 0.14 -4.28 18.80
CA LYS A 98 -1.23 -4.78 18.98
C LYS A 98 -2.10 -3.76 19.73
N LYS A 99 -1.54 -3.11 20.74
CA LYS A 99 -2.25 -2.04 21.47
C LYS A 99 -2.57 -0.88 20.55
N LEU A 100 -1.59 -0.39 19.78
CA LEU A 100 -1.77 0.70 18.82
C LEU A 100 -2.86 0.36 17.80
N VAL A 101 -2.79 -0.84 17.21
CA VAL A 101 -3.78 -1.31 16.24
C VAL A 101 -5.17 -1.37 16.88
N GLY A 102 -5.26 -1.90 18.11
CA GLY A 102 -6.52 -1.99 18.85
C GLY A 102 -7.16 -0.62 19.10
N GLU A 103 -6.34 0.36 19.48
CA GLU A 103 -6.81 1.74 19.69
C GLU A 103 -7.38 2.35 18.41
N LEU A 104 -6.68 2.17 17.29
CA LEU A 104 -7.10 2.71 16.00
C LEU A 104 -8.36 2.01 15.48
N SER A 105 -8.42 0.67 15.60
CA SER A 105 -9.58 -0.10 15.17
C SER A 105 -10.82 0.27 16.00
N SER A 106 -10.64 0.45 17.31
CA SER A 106 -11.72 0.92 18.21
C SER A 106 -12.20 2.32 17.81
N GLY A 107 -11.27 3.18 17.39
CA GLY A 107 -11.60 4.52 16.90
C GLY A 107 -12.49 4.47 15.66
N VAL A 108 -12.16 3.59 14.70
CA VAL A 108 -12.99 3.42 13.50
C VAL A 108 -14.37 2.86 13.88
N SER A 109 -14.42 1.87 14.76
CA SER A 109 -15.68 1.28 15.26
C SER A 109 -16.57 2.34 15.91
N PHE A 110 -15.97 3.21 16.73
CA PHE A 110 -16.66 4.32 17.38
C PHE A 110 -17.27 5.28 16.33
N LEU A 111 -16.50 5.63 15.28
CA LEU A 111 -16.99 6.50 14.21
C LEU A 111 -18.19 5.88 13.47
N LEU A 112 -18.11 4.58 13.19
CA LEU A 112 -19.20 3.85 12.52
C LEU A 112 -20.45 3.83 13.41
N GLU A 113 -20.28 3.59 14.70
CA GLU A 113 -21.39 3.61 15.67
C GLU A 113 -22.04 5.01 15.73
N LYS A 114 -21.24 6.07 15.82
CA LYS A 114 -21.74 7.46 15.85
C LYS A 114 -22.45 7.83 14.55
N ALA A 115 -22.05 7.25 13.43
CA ALA A 115 -22.73 7.46 12.14
C ALA A 115 -23.94 6.54 11.95
N GLU A 116 -24.30 5.77 12.97
CA GLU A 116 -25.41 4.81 12.94
C GLU A 116 -25.29 3.78 11.83
N VAL A 117 -24.08 3.40 11.48
CA VAL A 117 -23.82 2.32 10.51
C VAL A 117 -24.08 0.97 11.22
N ASN A 118 -24.91 0.15 10.62
CA ASN A 118 -25.19 -1.21 11.13
C ASN A 118 -24.03 -2.14 10.73
N VAL A 119 -23.15 -2.47 11.67
CA VAL A 119 -22.00 -3.35 11.39
C VAL A 119 -22.42 -4.80 11.62
N ILE A 120 -22.24 -5.63 10.57
CA ILE A 120 -22.57 -7.06 10.57
C ILE A 120 -21.25 -7.85 10.47
N ASN A 121 -21.00 -8.71 11.45
CA ASN A 121 -19.82 -9.57 11.45
C ASN A 121 -20.13 -10.85 10.67
N GLY A 122 -19.48 -11.03 9.53
CA GLY A 122 -19.69 -12.20 8.69
C GLY A 122 -19.06 -12.09 7.32
N THR A 123 -19.15 -13.16 6.56
CA THR A 123 -18.62 -13.24 5.20
C THR A 123 -19.77 -13.15 4.20
N ALA A 124 -19.74 -12.15 3.35
CA ALA A 124 -20.79 -11.92 2.35
C ALA A 124 -20.43 -12.56 1.01
N ARG A 125 -21.40 -13.17 0.35
CA ARG A 125 -21.27 -13.69 -1.01
C ARG A 125 -22.51 -13.33 -1.82
N PHE A 126 -22.33 -12.80 -3.02
CA PHE A 126 -23.45 -12.56 -3.93
C PHE A 126 -24.11 -13.88 -4.32
N THR A 127 -25.44 -13.90 -4.26
CA THR A 127 -26.26 -15.02 -4.71
C THR A 127 -27.17 -14.60 -5.87
N ARG A 128 -27.40 -13.29 -6.05
CA ARG A 128 -28.16 -12.66 -7.14
C ARG A 128 -27.63 -11.24 -7.34
N PRO A 129 -28.00 -10.58 -8.44
CA PRO A 129 -27.51 -9.22 -8.69
C PRO A 129 -27.75 -8.20 -7.57
N ASN A 130 -28.82 -8.38 -6.78
CA ASN A 130 -29.17 -7.45 -5.68
C ASN A 130 -29.25 -8.16 -4.33
N ARG A 131 -28.62 -9.35 -4.19
CA ARG A 131 -28.77 -10.14 -2.96
C ARG A 131 -27.45 -10.81 -2.57
N VAL A 132 -27.16 -10.78 -1.28
CA VAL A 132 -26.02 -11.50 -0.71
C VAL A 132 -26.49 -12.45 0.38
N ALA A 133 -25.74 -13.55 0.55
CA ALA A 133 -25.80 -14.40 1.73
C ALA A 133 -24.66 -13.98 2.63
N VAL A 134 -24.93 -13.84 3.93
CA VAL A 134 -23.93 -13.49 4.94
C VAL A 134 -23.83 -14.64 5.93
N GLU A 135 -22.64 -15.22 6.04
CA GLU A 135 -22.34 -16.31 6.97
C GLU A 135 -21.57 -15.74 8.16
N SER A 136 -22.12 -15.97 9.35
CA SER A 136 -21.48 -15.54 10.61
C SER A 136 -20.39 -16.51 11.05
N UNK A 137 -19.72 -16.02 11.84
CA UNK A 137 -18.79 -16.79 12.39
C UNK A 137 -19.23 -18.03 12.92
N ASP A 138 -20.51 -18.17 13.56
CA ASP A 138 -21.13 -19.36 14.16
C ASP A 138 -21.79 -20.28 13.09
N GLY A 139 -21.75 -19.89 11.84
CA GLY A 139 -22.31 -20.65 10.73
C GLY A 139 -23.77 -20.31 10.44
N ASP A 140 -24.34 -19.34 11.11
CA ASP A 140 -25.68 -18.84 10.79
C ASP A 140 -25.65 -18.12 9.44
N LEU A 141 -26.71 -18.33 8.66
CA LEU A 141 -26.83 -17.76 7.32
C LEU A 141 -28.00 -16.78 7.27
N GLU A 142 -27.71 -15.54 6.86
CA GLU A 142 -28.71 -14.49 6.66
C GLU A 142 -28.64 -14.03 5.21
N HIS A 143 -29.81 -13.69 4.64
CA HIS A 143 -29.90 -13.14 3.29
C HIS A 143 -30.28 -11.66 3.36
N LEU A 144 -29.55 -10.83 2.61
CA LEU A 144 -29.81 -9.38 2.54
C LEU A 144 -30.06 -8.99 1.09
N GLU A 145 -31.17 -8.29 0.85
CA GLU A 145 -31.46 -7.63 -0.43
C GLU A 145 -31.15 -6.14 -0.29
N PHE A 146 -30.36 -5.62 -1.17
CA PHE A 146 -29.91 -4.24 -1.11
C PHE A 146 -30.46 -3.42 -2.28
N ARG A 147 -30.59 -2.11 -2.06
CA ARG A 147 -30.88 -1.16 -3.13
C ARG A 147 -29.60 -0.85 -3.92
N ASP A 148 -28.52 -0.52 -3.21
CA ASP A 148 -27.18 -0.32 -3.79
C ASP A 148 -26.14 -0.99 -2.91
N ALA A 149 -24.98 -1.39 -3.50
CA ALA A 149 -23.88 -1.99 -2.76
C ALA A 149 -22.55 -1.38 -3.19
N ILE A 150 -21.64 -1.21 -2.22
CA ILE A 150 -20.24 -0.83 -2.46
C ILE A 150 -19.37 -2.00 -1.97
N VAL A 151 -18.65 -2.62 -2.90
CA VAL A 151 -17.81 -3.78 -2.60
C VAL A 151 -16.38 -3.30 -2.39
N ALA A 152 -15.83 -3.57 -1.20
CA ALA A 152 -14.51 -3.11 -0.76
C ALA A 152 -13.77 -4.26 -0.04
N THR A 153 -13.82 -5.46 -0.62
CA THR A 153 -13.28 -6.68 0.00
C THR A 153 -11.75 -6.79 -0.09
N GLY A 154 -11.10 -5.82 -0.75
CA GLY A 154 -9.64 -5.72 -0.72
C GLY A 154 -8.92 -6.81 -1.47
N SER A 155 -7.75 -7.17 -0.96
CA SER A 155 -6.87 -8.14 -1.58
C SER A 155 -6.25 -9.05 -0.52
N SER A 156 -5.65 -10.15 -0.98
CA SER A 156 -4.96 -11.12 -0.12
C SER A 156 -3.56 -11.39 -0.67
N PRO A 157 -2.59 -11.77 0.19
CA PRO A 157 -1.27 -12.13 -0.29
C PRO A 157 -1.33 -13.28 -1.30
N VAL A 158 -0.48 -13.21 -2.32
CA VAL A 158 -0.34 -14.28 -3.31
C VAL A 158 0.42 -15.45 -2.67
N SER A 159 -0.10 -16.66 -2.81
CA SER A 159 0.60 -17.89 -2.42
C SER A 159 1.37 -18.43 -3.62
N LEU A 160 2.56 -18.95 -3.37
CA LEU A 160 3.33 -19.69 -4.38
C LEU A 160 3.13 -21.19 -4.12
N PRO A 161 2.70 -21.97 -5.14
CA PRO A 161 2.31 -23.38 -4.90
C PRO A 161 3.41 -24.25 -4.28
N ASN A 162 4.67 -23.95 -4.59
CA ASN A 162 5.82 -24.70 -4.07
C ASN A 162 6.41 -24.12 -2.77
N LEU A 163 5.83 -23.02 -2.26
CA LEU A 163 6.26 -22.37 -1.01
C LEU A 163 5.04 -21.96 -0.20
N LEU A 164 4.17 -22.91 0.07
CA LEU A 164 2.96 -22.65 0.85
C LEU A 164 3.32 -22.33 2.30
N SER A 165 2.67 -21.31 2.84
CA SER A 165 2.87 -20.94 4.24
C SER A 165 2.55 -22.10 5.16
N ASN A 166 3.47 -22.39 6.08
CA ASN A 166 3.27 -23.40 7.13
C ASN A 166 3.21 -22.76 8.52
N GLY A 167 3.30 -21.42 8.57
CA GLY A 167 3.23 -20.67 9.81
C GLY A 167 4.48 -20.74 10.70
N GLN A 168 5.53 -21.42 10.23
CA GLN A 168 6.75 -21.64 11.02
C GLN A 168 8.00 -21.21 10.24
N THR A 169 8.30 -21.88 9.14
CA THR A 169 9.50 -21.61 8.34
C THR A 169 9.19 -20.90 7.02
N ILE A 170 7.92 -20.93 6.61
CA ILE A 170 7.43 -20.17 5.45
C ILE A 170 6.21 -19.38 5.92
N VAL A 171 6.27 -18.06 5.78
CA VAL A 171 5.22 -17.14 6.25
C VAL A 171 4.84 -16.16 5.14
N ASP A 172 3.71 -15.48 5.30
CA ASP A 172 3.33 -14.36 4.44
C ASP A 172 3.70 -13.02 5.11
N SER A 173 3.35 -11.90 4.47
CA SER A 173 3.64 -10.57 5.00
C SER A 173 2.94 -10.31 6.33
N GLU A 174 1.74 -10.83 6.51
CA GLU A 174 0.94 -10.60 7.72
C GLU A 174 1.59 -11.28 8.93
N ALA A 175 2.01 -12.54 8.77
CA ALA A 175 2.70 -13.28 9.83
C ALA A 175 4.10 -12.70 10.11
N LEU A 176 4.79 -12.19 9.08
CA LEU A 176 6.12 -11.62 9.25
C LEU A 176 6.10 -10.36 10.15
N LEU A 177 4.99 -9.62 10.15
CA LEU A 177 4.84 -8.41 10.97
C LEU A 177 4.83 -8.70 12.49
N PHE A 178 4.51 -9.93 12.89
CA PHE A 178 4.29 -10.26 14.31
C PHE A 178 5.15 -11.43 14.79
N GLN A 179 6.38 -11.55 14.28
CA GLN A 179 7.31 -12.60 14.70
C GLN A 179 7.69 -12.42 16.18
N ASP A 180 7.74 -13.53 16.91
CA ASP A 180 8.11 -13.52 18.33
C ASP A 180 9.61 -13.31 18.54
N ASN A 181 10.41 -13.59 17.53
CA ASN A 181 11.87 -13.45 17.57
C ASN A 181 12.37 -12.87 16.25
N VAL A 182 13.52 -12.21 16.30
CA VAL A 182 14.20 -11.76 15.09
C VAL A 182 14.90 -12.99 14.48
N PRO A 183 14.53 -13.42 13.26
CA PRO A 183 15.19 -14.57 12.64
C PRO A 183 16.66 -14.27 12.35
N GLU A 184 17.52 -15.26 12.43
CA GLU A 184 18.94 -15.07 12.10
C GLU A 184 19.13 -14.89 10.59
N GLN A 185 18.44 -15.73 9.79
CA GLN A 185 18.57 -15.73 8.31
C GLN A 185 17.18 -15.67 7.69
N LEU A 186 16.82 -14.50 7.20
CA LEU A 186 15.51 -14.25 6.59
C LEU A 186 15.67 -14.04 5.08
N THR A 187 14.91 -14.79 4.30
CA THR A 187 14.80 -14.53 2.86
C THR A 187 13.37 -14.06 2.53
N LEU A 188 13.28 -12.94 1.82
CA LEU A 188 12.00 -12.46 1.30
C LEU A 188 11.91 -12.81 -0.19
N VAL A 189 10.84 -13.50 -0.55
CA VAL A 189 10.55 -13.85 -1.94
C VAL A 189 9.58 -12.80 -2.49
N GLY A 190 10.13 -11.87 -3.24
CA GLY A 190 9.43 -10.70 -3.76
C GLY A 190 10.13 -9.40 -3.38
N GLY A 191 10.47 -8.58 -4.38
CA GLY A 191 11.16 -7.30 -4.22
C GLY A 191 10.28 -6.10 -4.48
N GLY A 192 8.95 -6.22 -4.29
CA GLY A 192 8.02 -5.10 -4.33
C GLY A 192 8.10 -4.27 -3.05
N TYR A 193 7.21 -3.26 -2.90
CA TYR A 193 7.29 -2.33 -1.78
C TYR A 193 7.17 -3.03 -0.41
N ILE A 194 6.32 -4.05 -0.29
CA ILE A 194 6.19 -4.80 0.97
C ILE A 194 7.51 -5.52 1.28
N GLY A 195 8.08 -6.17 0.27
CA GLY A 195 9.34 -6.91 0.43
C GLY A 195 10.48 -6.01 0.86
N VAL A 196 10.68 -4.87 0.19
CA VAL A 196 11.79 -3.97 0.51
C VAL A 196 11.61 -3.29 1.87
N GLU A 197 10.37 -2.97 2.26
CA GLU A 197 10.09 -2.39 3.57
C GLU A 197 10.42 -3.38 4.70
N LEU A 198 9.92 -4.63 4.59
CA LEU A 198 10.14 -5.64 5.62
C LEU A 198 11.61 -6.10 5.65
N ALA A 199 12.27 -6.18 4.48
CA ALA A 199 13.70 -6.45 4.42
C ALA A 199 14.50 -5.39 5.19
N THR A 200 14.14 -4.11 5.00
CA THR A 200 14.76 -2.99 5.72
C THR A 200 14.59 -3.15 7.23
N VAL A 201 13.38 -3.47 7.67
CA VAL A 201 13.07 -3.67 9.10
C VAL A 201 13.97 -4.74 9.71
N TYR A 202 13.96 -5.93 9.11
CA TYR A 202 14.66 -7.07 9.71
C TYR A 202 16.18 -6.93 9.61
N ALA A 203 16.69 -6.29 8.56
CA ALA A 203 18.13 -5.97 8.48
C ALA A 203 18.52 -5.02 9.63
N LYS A 204 17.71 -4.02 9.92
CA LYS A 204 17.95 -3.06 11.02
C LYS A 204 17.84 -3.75 12.38
N LEU A 205 16.99 -4.77 12.51
CA LEU A 205 16.84 -5.54 13.75
C LEU A 205 17.93 -6.60 13.94
N GLY A 206 18.78 -6.81 12.94
CA GLY A 206 19.95 -7.69 13.06
C GLY A 206 19.91 -8.99 12.26
N SER A 207 18.85 -9.26 11.49
CA SER A 207 18.78 -10.44 10.62
C SER A 207 19.76 -10.30 9.45
N ARG A 208 20.31 -11.43 9.00
CA ARG A 208 20.92 -11.53 7.68
C ARG A 208 19.77 -11.71 6.67
N VAL A 209 19.57 -10.71 5.82
CA VAL A 209 18.39 -10.65 4.95
C VAL A 209 18.82 -10.78 3.50
N VAL A 210 18.09 -11.61 2.74
CA VAL A 210 18.22 -11.72 1.29
C VAL A 210 16.85 -11.47 0.66
N ILE A 211 16.82 -10.68 -0.42
CA ILE A 211 15.63 -10.51 -1.26
C ILE A 211 15.84 -11.30 -2.55
N VAL A 212 14.88 -12.14 -2.89
CA VAL A 212 14.85 -12.87 -4.17
C VAL A 212 13.73 -12.26 -5.01
N GLU A 213 14.07 -11.69 -6.17
CA GLU A 213 13.11 -11.05 -7.07
C GLU A 213 13.24 -11.64 -8.46
N SER A 214 12.13 -12.07 -9.04
CA SER A 214 12.10 -12.70 -10.37
C SER A 214 12.34 -11.70 -11.50
N GLU A 215 12.06 -10.43 -11.29
CA GLU A 215 12.31 -9.38 -12.27
C GLU A 215 13.76 -8.89 -12.19
N GLU A 216 14.14 -8.03 -13.15
CA GLU A 216 15.51 -7.53 -13.28
C GLU A 216 15.81 -6.35 -12.35
N GLN A 217 14.83 -5.92 -11.55
CA GLN A 217 15.02 -4.81 -10.60
C GLN A 217 14.10 -4.95 -9.40
N LEU A 218 14.49 -4.35 -8.30
CA LEU A 218 13.60 -4.13 -7.15
C LEU A 218 12.54 -3.10 -7.54
N LEU A 219 11.40 -3.15 -6.89
CA LEU A 219 10.28 -2.25 -7.16
C LEU A 219 9.96 -2.21 -8.67
N PRO A 220 9.56 -3.34 -9.27
CA PRO A 220 9.18 -3.32 -10.68
C PRO A 220 8.13 -2.24 -10.93
N GLY A 221 8.32 -1.46 -11.99
CA GLY A 221 7.44 -0.34 -12.33
C GLY A 221 7.87 1.03 -11.78
N PHE A 222 8.95 1.07 -11.01
CA PHE A 222 9.56 2.35 -10.58
C PHE A 222 10.76 2.69 -11.46
N UNK A 223 11.15 3.97 -11.47
CA UNK A 223 12.20 4.42 -12.17
C UNK A 223 13.44 3.72 -11.85
N LYS A 224 14.03 3.33 -12.85
CA LYS A 224 15.29 2.61 -12.67
C LYS A 224 16.29 3.33 -11.75
N UNK A 225 16.28 4.49 -11.65
CA UNK A 225 17.05 5.23 -10.86
C UNK A 225 16.86 5.09 -9.46
N LEU A 226 15.59 5.09 -9.26
CA LEU A 226 15.20 4.85 -7.86
C LEU A 226 15.54 3.43 -7.40
N SER A 227 15.21 2.45 -8.21
CA SER A 227 15.52 1.04 -7.89
C SER A 227 17.00 0.80 -7.66
N LYS A 228 17.84 1.36 -8.49
CA LYS A 228 19.30 1.22 -8.36
C LYS A 228 19.82 1.86 -7.07
N LYS A 229 19.31 3.05 -6.77
CA LYS A 229 19.70 3.77 -5.54
C LYS A 229 19.23 3.01 -4.30
N LEU A 230 18.02 2.46 -4.36
CA LEU A 230 17.47 1.61 -3.29
C LEU A 230 18.36 0.37 -3.09
N GLU A 231 18.73 -0.30 -4.17
CA GLU A 231 19.59 -1.48 -4.12
C GLU A 231 20.90 -1.16 -3.42
N THR A 232 21.52 -0.03 -3.76
CA THR A 232 22.75 0.45 -3.09
C THR A 232 22.52 0.66 -1.58
N GLY A 233 21.42 1.29 -1.22
CA GLY A 233 21.07 1.52 0.20
C GLY A 233 20.85 0.23 0.97
N LEU A 234 20.12 -0.72 0.38
CA LEU A 234 19.84 -2.02 1.01
C LEU A 234 21.13 -2.84 1.16
N ARG A 235 22.01 -2.83 0.16
CA ARG A 235 23.32 -3.51 0.26
C ARG A 235 24.18 -2.88 1.36
N SER A 236 24.08 -1.56 1.58
CA SER A 236 24.76 -0.89 2.68
C SER A 236 24.25 -1.34 4.04
N LEU A 237 23.01 -1.80 4.12
CA LEU A 237 22.45 -2.41 5.34
C LEU A 237 22.84 -3.88 5.50
N GLY A 238 23.58 -4.46 4.54
CA GLY A 238 23.97 -5.86 4.53
C GLY A 238 23.01 -6.80 3.76
N UNK A 239 21.93 -6.36 3.15
CA UNK A 239 21.00 -7.15 2.49
C UNK A 239 21.61 -7.71 1.29
N GLY A 240 21.46 -9.00 1.06
CA GLY A 240 21.74 -9.69 -0.20
C GLY A 240 20.56 -9.50 -1.15
N ILE A 241 20.85 -9.39 -2.43
CA ILE A 241 19.78 -9.16 -3.44
C ILE A 241 20.07 -10.04 -4.63
N CYS A 242 19.11 -10.93 -4.98
CA CYS A 242 19.17 -11.85 -6.12
C CYS A 242 18.07 -11.46 -7.11
N LEU A 243 18.43 -10.77 -8.19
CA LEU A 243 17.51 -10.34 -9.26
C LEU A 243 17.50 -11.36 -10.39
N GLY A 244 16.34 -11.58 -10.99
CA GLY A 244 16.16 -12.53 -12.09
C GLY A 244 16.11 -13.99 -11.61
N TYR A 245 15.87 -14.23 -10.33
CA TYR A 245 15.79 -15.56 -9.73
C TYR A 245 14.38 -15.86 -9.23
N LYS A 246 13.97 -17.10 -9.40
CA LYS A 246 12.71 -17.62 -8.83
C LYS A 246 13.03 -18.55 -7.67
N ALA A 247 12.24 -18.45 -6.62
CA ALA A 247 12.32 -19.38 -5.49
C ALA A 247 11.63 -20.69 -5.87
N VAL A 248 12.31 -21.81 -5.65
CA VAL A 248 11.87 -23.14 -6.10
C VAL A 248 11.31 -23.97 -4.96
N SER A 249 12.09 -24.10 -3.88
CA SER A 249 11.70 -24.94 -2.74
C SER A 249 12.47 -24.52 -1.49
N HIS A 250 11.91 -24.81 -0.33
CA HIS A 250 12.54 -24.57 0.95
C HIS A 250 12.54 -25.85 1.76
N ASN A 251 13.69 -26.23 2.26
CA ASN A 251 13.83 -27.22 3.32
C ASN A 251 14.08 -26.46 4.63
N GLU A 252 14.31 -27.15 5.73
CA GLU A 252 14.39 -26.54 7.06
C GLU A 252 15.37 -25.37 7.18
N ASN A 253 16.43 -25.35 6.38
CA ASN A 253 17.56 -24.44 6.58
C ASN A 253 17.99 -23.67 5.34
N GLU A 254 17.44 -23.97 4.17
CA GLU A 254 17.87 -23.30 2.95
C GLU A 254 16.77 -23.19 1.91
N LEU A 255 16.82 -22.10 1.16
CA LEU A 255 15.95 -21.83 0.03
C LEU A 255 16.71 -22.09 -1.27
N ILE A 256 16.14 -22.89 -2.15
CA ILE A 256 16.69 -23.12 -3.48
C ILE A 256 16.07 -22.09 -4.45
N ILE A 257 16.95 -21.43 -5.19
CA ILE A 257 16.55 -20.43 -6.21
C ILE A 257 17.17 -20.81 -7.56
N GLU A 258 16.53 -20.37 -8.65
CA GLU A 258 17.03 -20.62 -10.00
C GLU A 258 16.71 -19.47 -10.95
N ASN A 259 17.50 -19.30 -12.01
CA ASN A 259 17.28 -18.27 -13.03
C ASN A 259 17.17 -18.85 -14.44
N GLY A 260 16.95 -20.16 -14.57
CA GLY A 260 16.86 -20.85 -15.86
C GLY A 260 18.20 -21.35 -16.39
N GLN A 261 19.32 -20.89 -15.83
CA GLN A 261 20.67 -21.32 -16.21
C GLN A 261 21.40 -22.01 -15.06
N GLU A 262 21.19 -21.50 -13.87
CA GLU A 262 21.85 -22.02 -12.68
C GLU A 262 20.87 -22.12 -11.52
N SER A 263 21.19 -22.97 -10.57
CA SER A 263 20.48 -23.16 -9.33
C SER A 263 21.44 -22.85 -8.18
N SER A 264 20.94 -22.17 -7.15
CA SER A 264 21.74 -21.79 -5.98
C SER A 264 20.93 -22.03 -4.71
N SER A 265 21.63 -22.07 -3.59
CA SER A 265 21.05 -22.29 -2.27
C SER A 265 21.35 -21.08 -1.39
N ILE A 266 20.34 -20.59 -0.67
CA ILE A 266 20.46 -19.47 0.28
C ILE A 266 20.13 -19.99 1.67
N PRO A 267 21.04 -19.87 2.66
CA PRO A 267 20.69 -20.22 4.04
C PRO A 267 19.50 -19.37 4.52
N SER A 268 18.45 -20.03 4.97
CA SER A 268 17.21 -19.36 5.35
C SER A 268 16.48 -20.15 6.44
N ASP A 269 16.49 -19.65 7.66
CA ASP A 269 15.69 -20.25 8.73
C ASP A 269 14.23 -19.74 8.70
N LEU A 270 13.98 -18.63 8.02
CA LEU A 270 12.62 -18.13 7.76
C LEU A 270 12.53 -17.58 6.34
N VAL A 271 11.51 -18.00 5.60
CA VAL A 271 11.20 -17.49 4.26
C VAL A 271 9.86 -16.77 4.32
N ALA A 272 9.82 -15.52 3.85
CA ALA A 272 8.59 -14.76 3.74
C ALA A 272 8.22 -14.60 2.27
N VAL A 273 7.06 -15.11 1.89
CA VAL A 273 6.53 -14.97 0.53
C VAL A 273 5.76 -13.67 0.45
N VAL A 274 6.31 -12.68 -0.27
CA VAL A 274 5.74 -11.34 -0.43
C VAL A 274 5.67 -10.97 -1.92
N ALA A 275 5.22 -11.92 -2.71
CA ALA A 275 5.26 -11.88 -4.19
C ALA A 275 4.01 -11.25 -4.80
N GLY A 276 3.37 -10.32 -4.10
CA GLY A 276 2.23 -9.58 -4.60
C GLY A 276 0.93 -9.91 -3.88
N ARG A 277 -0.13 -9.27 -4.35
CA ARG A 277 -1.48 -9.42 -3.80
C ARG A 277 -2.47 -9.66 -4.94
N LYS A 278 -3.56 -10.38 -4.65
CA LYS A 278 -4.62 -10.59 -5.64
C LYS A 278 -5.95 -10.05 -5.09
N PRO A 279 -6.80 -9.45 -5.94
CA PRO A 279 -8.09 -8.92 -5.49
C PRO A 279 -9.03 -10.02 -5.02
N ASN A 280 -9.81 -9.75 -3.97
CA ASN A 280 -10.73 -10.72 -3.36
C ASN A 280 -12.08 -10.71 -4.07
N THR A 281 -12.09 -11.04 -5.35
CA THR A 281 -13.31 -11.11 -6.19
C THR A 281 -14.01 -12.44 -6.06
N ASP A 282 -13.25 -13.53 -5.92
CA ASP A 282 -13.79 -14.89 -5.81
C ASP A 282 -14.52 -15.09 -4.48
N THR A 283 -13.93 -14.60 -3.38
CA THR A 283 -14.49 -14.81 -2.03
C THR A 283 -15.87 -14.20 -1.89
N VAL A 284 -16.13 -13.05 -2.53
CA VAL A 284 -17.42 -12.37 -2.49
C VAL A 284 -18.33 -12.81 -3.64
N ASN A 285 -17.80 -13.63 -4.57
CA ASN A 285 -18.54 -14.15 -5.73
C ASN A 285 -19.12 -12.99 -6.57
N ILE A 286 -18.27 -12.00 -6.87
CA ILE A 286 -18.69 -10.71 -7.45
C ILE A 286 -19.42 -10.87 -8.79
N MET A 287 -19.12 -11.93 -9.55
CA MET A 287 -19.73 -12.20 -10.86
C MET A 287 -21.25 -12.39 -10.77
N GLU A 288 -21.73 -12.92 -9.65
CA GLU A 288 -23.18 -13.10 -9.44
C GLU A 288 -23.93 -11.76 -9.29
N SER A 289 -23.20 -10.67 -9.05
CA SER A 289 -23.81 -9.33 -9.04
C SER A 289 -24.05 -8.80 -10.46
N GLY A 290 -23.54 -9.49 -11.49
CA GLY A 290 -23.56 -9.03 -12.88
C GLY A 290 -22.31 -8.25 -13.27
N ALA A 291 -21.36 -8.08 -12.35
CA ALA A 291 -20.11 -7.39 -12.62
C ALA A 291 -19.19 -8.24 -13.51
N SER A 292 -18.32 -7.58 -14.27
CA SER A 292 -17.31 -8.21 -15.13
C SER A 292 -15.93 -8.03 -14.54
N LEU A 293 -15.02 -8.97 -14.82
CA LEU A 293 -13.63 -8.88 -14.42
C LEU A 293 -12.75 -8.55 -15.62
N LEU A 294 -11.68 -7.81 -15.36
CA LEU A 294 -10.58 -7.60 -16.30
C LEU A 294 -9.68 -8.85 -16.33
N PRO A 295 -8.85 -9.02 -17.37
CA PRO A 295 -7.89 -10.14 -17.41
C PRO A 295 -6.98 -10.22 -16.18
N SER A 296 -6.74 -9.09 -15.52
CA SER A 296 -5.93 -8.99 -14.28
C SER A 296 -6.66 -9.51 -13.04
N GLY A 297 -7.94 -9.90 -13.16
CA GLY A 297 -8.76 -10.35 -12.04
C GLY A 297 -9.46 -9.22 -11.29
N HIS A 298 -9.17 -7.96 -11.63
CA HIS A 298 -9.83 -6.82 -10.99
C HIS A 298 -11.22 -6.60 -11.55
N VAL A 299 -12.10 -6.02 -10.75
CA VAL A 299 -13.47 -5.68 -11.19
C VAL A 299 -13.39 -4.52 -12.20
N LYS A 300 -14.07 -4.70 -13.33
CA LYS A 300 -14.21 -3.64 -14.34
C LYS A 300 -15.21 -2.61 -13.80
N VAL A 301 -14.77 -1.35 -13.69
CA VAL A 301 -15.61 -0.24 -13.22
C VAL A 301 -15.47 0.96 -14.15
N ASP A 302 -16.49 1.82 -14.15
CA ASP A 302 -16.40 3.12 -14.84
C ASP A 302 -15.75 4.18 -13.94
N ALA A 303 -15.70 5.43 -14.40
CA ALA A 303 -15.11 6.52 -13.64
C ALA A 303 -15.87 6.84 -12.34
N GLN A 304 -17.10 6.39 -12.23
CA GLN A 304 -17.93 6.55 -11.01
C GLN A 304 -17.81 5.35 -10.07
N ARG A 305 -16.89 4.44 -10.38
CA ARG A 305 -16.67 3.18 -9.64
C ARG A 305 -17.82 2.21 -9.77
N ARG A 306 -18.72 2.37 -10.77
CA ARG A 306 -19.83 1.45 -11.01
C ARG A 306 -19.34 0.19 -11.74
N ALA A 307 -19.66 -0.95 -11.17
CA ALA A 307 -19.52 -2.26 -11.84
C ALA A 307 -20.81 -2.66 -12.55
N THR A 308 -21.95 -2.27 -11.97
CA THR A 308 -23.30 -2.44 -12.54
C THR A 308 -24.18 -1.24 -12.14
N UNK A 309 -25.36 -1.18 -12.25
CA UNK A 309 -26.25 -0.28 -11.92
C UNK A 309 -26.30 0.07 -10.59
N HIS A 310 -26.29 -1.01 -9.85
CA HIS A 310 -26.48 -0.87 -8.41
C HIS A 310 -25.29 -1.32 -7.56
N VAL A 311 -24.20 -1.77 -8.21
CA VAL A 311 -23.03 -2.27 -7.51
C VAL A 311 -21.81 -1.46 -7.91
N PHE A 312 -21.10 -0.94 -6.90
CA PHE A 312 -19.85 -0.23 -7.03
C PHE A 312 -18.73 -1.13 -6.51
N ALA A 313 -17.50 -0.96 -7.02
CA ALA A 313 -16.32 -1.65 -6.49
C ALA A 313 -15.19 -0.65 -6.33
N ILE A 314 -14.45 -0.75 -5.22
CA ILE A 314 -13.42 0.22 -4.86
C ILE A 314 -12.20 -0.46 -4.24
N GLY A 315 -11.12 0.28 -4.16
CA GLY A 315 -9.88 -0.15 -3.51
C GLY A 315 -9.13 -1.18 -4.31
N ASP A 316 -8.57 -2.16 -3.63
CA ASP A 316 -7.74 -3.19 -4.25
C ASP A 316 -8.52 -4.10 -5.23
N LEU A 317 -9.85 -4.03 -5.20
CA LEU A 317 -10.69 -4.74 -6.18
C LEU A 317 -10.59 -4.12 -7.57
N THR A 318 -10.21 -2.85 -7.68
CA THR A 318 -10.18 -2.12 -8.95
C THR A 318 -8.75 -1.92 -9.43
N GLN A 319 -8.59 -1.69 -10.72
CA GLN A 319 -7.28 -1.50 -11.35
C GLN A 319 -6.53 -0.32 -10.74
N GLY A 320 -5.22 -0.41 -10.70
CA GLY A 320 -4.33 0.59 -10.13
C GLY A 320 -3.58 0.06 -8.92
N PRO A 321 -2.76 0.88 -8.28
CA PRO A 321 -1.96 0.41 -7.15
C PRO A 321 -2.82 0.05 -5.93
N ALA A 322 -2.44 -1.01 -5.23
CA ALA A 322 -3.14 -1.48 -4.03
C ALA A 322 -2.70 -0.62 -2.83
N LEU A 323 -3.32 0.54 -2.69
CA LEU A 323 -2.96 1.56 -1.70
C LEU A 323 -4.19 2.04 -0.93
N ALA A 324 -4.05 2.20 0.37
CA ALA A 324 -5.15 2.63 1.25
C ALA A 324 -5.69 4.01 0.83
N HIS A 325 -4.82 4.94 0.46
CA HIS A 325 -5.27 6.28 0.05
C HIS A 325 -6.02 6.28 -1.29
N LYS A 326 -5.68 5.36 -2.22
CA LYS A 326 -6.50 5.15 -3.43
C LYS A 326 -7.89 4.66 -3.03
N ALA A 327 -7.97 3.68 -2.12
CA ALA A 327 -9.25 3.12 -1.66
C ALA A 327 -10.11 4.20 -1.00
N THR A 328 -9.52 5.05 -0.16
CA THR A 328 -10.24 6.15 0.51
C THR A 328 -10.76 7.18 -0.50
N TYR A 329 -9.96 7.51 -1.50
CA TYR A 329 -10.37 8.43 -2.57
C TYR A 329 -11.54 7.84 -3.36
N GLU A 330 -11.44 6.57 -3.76
CA GLU A 330 -12.52 5.89 -4.50
C GLU A 330 -13.78 5.73 -3.66
N ALA A 331 -13.63 5.58 -2.33
CA ALA A 331 -14.76 5.47 -1.40
C ALA A 331 -15.65 6.71 -1.45
N LYS A 332 -15.03 7.89 -1.50
CA LYS A 332 -15.78 9.14 -1.62
C LYS A 332 -16.58 9.17 -2.92
N ILE A 333 -15.96 8.78 -4.03
CA ILE A 333 -16.62 8.78 -5.34
C ILE A 333 -17.82 7.81 -5.34
N ALA A 334 -17.60 6.59 -4.86
CA ALA A 334 -18.66 5.57 -4.84
C ALA A 334 -19.83 6.01 -3.93
N ALA A 335 -19.53 6.57 -2.76
CA ALA A 335 -20.55 7.05 -1.83
C ALA A 335 -21.35 8.19 -2.46
N ASP A 336 -20.70 9.15 -3.06
CA ASP A 336 -21.37 10.25 -3.78
C ASP A 336 -22.29 9.70 -4.88
N UNK A 337 -21.70 8.93 -5.64
CA UNK A 337 -22.38 8.40 -6.67
C UNK A 337 -23.52 7.64 -6.27
N ALA A 338 -23.51 6.75 -5.21
CA ALA A 338 -24.63 6.00 -4.62
C ALA A 338 -25.72 6.92 -4.03
N CYS A 339 -25.35 8.10 -3.61
CA CYS A 339 -26.26 9.10 -3.07
C CYS A 339 -26.82 10.07 -4.12
N GLY A 340 -26.55 9.84 -5.39
CA GLY A 340 -27.06 10.67 -6.49
C GLY A 340 -26.25 11.94 -6.76
N ILE A 341 -25.07 12.07 -6.13
CA ILE A 341 -24.19 13.21 -6.34
C ILE A 341 -23.17 12.85 -7.43
N GLN A 342 -23.05 13.66 -8.46
CA GLN A 342 -22.11 13.42 -9.57
C GLN A 342 -20.68 13.66 -9.10
N ASN A 343 -19.88 12.68 -9.36
CA ASN A 343 -18.45 12.73 -9.01
C ASN A 343 -17.65 11.80 -9.93
N UNK A 344 -16.33 12.00 -10.27
CA UNK A 344 -15.57 11.17 -11.09
C UNK A 344 -14.14 11.14 -10.64
N UNK A 345 -13.28 10.36 -10.90
CA UNK A 345 -12.06 10.09 -10.61
C UNK A 345 -11.26 10.43 -11.68
N UNK A 346 -10.54 11.02 -11.62
CA UNK A 346 -9.88 11.17 -12.18
C UNK A 346 -9.00 11.64 -11.67
N PRO A 347 -8.17 11.26 -10.87
CA PRO A 347 -7.01 11.91 -10.27
C PRO A 347 -5.88 12.05 -11.32
N ASN A 348 -5.21 13.18 -11.27
CA ASN A 348 -4.05 13.40 -12.15
C ASN A 348 -2.84 12.54 -11.71
N CYS A 349 -2.81 12.16 -10.44
CA CYS A 349 -1.75 11.32 -9.92
C CYS A 349 -2.17 10.58 -8.65
N ILE A 350 -1.49 9.47 -8.37
CA ILE A 350 -1.65 8.73 -7.10
C ILE A 350 -0.24 8.62 -6.52
N PRO A 351 0.04 9.21 -5.35
CA PRO A 351 1.39 9.16 -4.80
C PRO A 351 1.77 7.76 -4.34
N MET A 352 2.99 7.36 -4.66
CA MET A 352 3.60 6.10 -4.20
C MET A 352 4.69 6.45 -3.20
N VAL A 353 4.61 5.86 -2.01
CA VAL A 353 5.62 6.05 -0.96
C VAL A 353 6.10 4.68 -0.50
N VAL A 354 7.43 4.49 -0.44
CA VAL A 354 8.03 3.25 0.06
C VAL A 354 8.90 3.62 1.27
N PHE A 355 8.62 3.01 2.41
CA PHE A 355 9.31 3.28 3.67
C PHE A 355 10.50 2.34 3.86
N SER A 356 11.37 2.36 2.90
CA SER A 356 12.62 1.59 2.87
C SER A 356 13.82 2.44 3.35
N UNK A 357 14.94 2.16 3.31
CA UNK A 357 15.97 2.71 3.65
C UNK A 357 16.76 2.66 2.67
N PRO A 358 16.93 3.69 1.77
CA PRO A 358 16.29 5.02 1.92
C PRO A 358 14.82 5.00 1.49
N GLN A 359 14.05 5.95 2.01
CA GLN A 359 12.65 6.12 1.61
C GLN A 359 12.56 6.56 0.15
N ILE A 360 11.43 6.22 -0.51
CA ILE A 360 11.18 6.60 -1.90
C ILE A 360 9.80 7.26 -2.00
N VAL A 361 9.72 8.29 -2.85
CA VAL A 361 8.45 8.89 -3.29
C VAL A 361 8.46 8.93 -4.81
N ALA A 362 7.34 8.54 -5.41
CA ALA A 362 7.11 8.68 -6.86
C ALA A 362 5.68 9.17 -7.06
N VAL A 363 5.53 10.30 -7.76
CA VAL A 363 4.23 10.91 -8.04
C VAL A 363 4.22 11.39 -9.48
N GLY A 364 3.16 11.04 -10.21
CA GLY A 364 2.99 11.51 -11.59
C GLY A 364 3.93 10.82 -12.57
N ILE A 365 4.37 11.57 -13.58
CA ILE A 365 5.12 11.05 -14.72
C ILE A 365 6.56 10.70 -14.32
N ASP A 366 7.00 9.50 -14.72
CA ASP A 366 8.41 9.11 -14.71
C ASP A 366 8.99 9.50 -16.06
N PRO A 367 9.95 10.45 -16.12
CA PRO A 367 10.46 10.95 -17.39
C PRO A 367 11.26 9.90 -18.17
N ASP A 368 11.69 8.82 -17.53
CA ASP A 368 12.45 7.75 -18.17
C ASP A 368 11.55 6.61 -18.69
N SER A 369 10.24 6.72 -18.48
CA SER A 369 9.28 5.71 -18.96
C SER A 369 9.06 5.84 -20.47
N ASP A 370 9.06 4.69 -21.15
CA ASP A 370 8.78 4.63 -22.59
C ASP A 370 7.40 5.23 -22.94
N GLU A 371 6.44 5.15 -22.00
CA GLU A 371 5.09 5.69 -22.17
C GLU A 371 5.11 7.20 -22.48
N TYR A 372 6.09 7.93 -21.96
CA TYR A 372 6.18 9.38 -22.10
C TYR A 372 7.34 9.83 -23.00
N SER A 373 7.94 8.90 -23.74
CA SER A 373 9.14 9.17 -24.55
C SER A 373 8.92 10.22 -25.67
N GLU A 374 7.68 10.41 -26.12
CA GLU A 374 7.35 11.41 -27.14
C GLU A 374 6.98 12.78 -26.56
N MET A 375 6.87 12.89 -25.25
CA MET A 375 6.55 14.18 -24.60
C MET A 375 7.80 15.04 -24.47
N ASN A 376 7.62 16.35 -24.66
CA ASN A 376 8.70 17.33 -24.45
C ASN A 376 8.83 17.60 -22.95
N LEU A 377 9.50 16.68 -22.23
CA LEU A 377 9.67 16.77 -20.78
C LEU A 377 11.00 17.39 -20.42
N LYS A 378 11.02 18.18 -19.36
CA LYS A 378 12.21 18.73 -18.71
C LYS A 378 12.26 18.16 -17.31
N SER A 379 13.45 17.84 -16.83
CA SER A 379 13.61 17.41 -15.43
C SER A 379 14.87 18.04 -14.83
N PHE A 380 14.84 18.21 -13.52
CA PHE A 380 16.01 18.69 -12.78
C PHE A 380 16.14 17.91 -11.48
N ARG A 381 17.35 17.41 -11.24
CA ARG A 381 17.66 16.61 -10.06
C ARG A 381 18.50 17.44 -9.09
N PHE A 382 17.97 17.64 -7.87
CA PHE A 382 18.69 18.30 -6.78
C PHE A 382 19.23 17.24 -5.83
N PRO A 383 20.56 17.07 -5.72
CA PRO A 383 21.13 16.05 -4.84
C PRO A 383 21.14 16.52 -3.38
N PHE A 384 20.92 15.61 -2.44
CA PHE A 384 20.92 15.95 -1.01
C PHE A 384 22.30 16.31 -0.48
N SER A 385 23.38 16.00 -1.20
CA SER A 385 24.71 16.50 -0.85
C SER A 385 24.80 18.03 -0.88
N ALA A 386 23.89 18.69 -1.58
CA ALA A 386 23.79 20.15 -1.60
C ALA A 386 22.77 20.71 -0.58
N SER A 387 22.08 19.84 0.17
CA SER A 387 21.06 20.26 1.15
C SER A 387 21.68 20.44 2.54
N SER A 388 21.55 21.63 3.12
CA SER A 388 21.99 21.87 4.49
C SER A 388 21.22 21.00 5.50
N ARG A 389 19.92 20.82 5.29
CA ARG A 389 19.11 19.98 6.18
C ARG A 389 19.57 18.51 6.14
N ALA A 390 19.83 17.98 4.95
CA ALA A 390 20.32 16.60 4.81
C ALA A 390 21.66 16.41 5.57
N LYS A 391 22.53 17.42 5.52
CA LYS A 391 23.80 17.40 6.26
C LYS A 391 23.56 17.37 7.77
N THR A 392 22.61 18.15 8.29
CA THR A 392 22.30 18.14 9.73
C THR A 392 21.68 16.81 10.17
N LEU A 393 21.01 16.10 9.24
CA LEU A 393 20.41 14.78 9.51
C LEU A 393 21.46 13.65 9.44
N GLY A 394 22.67 13.96 8.98
CA GLY A 394 23.75 12.99 8.87
C GLY A 394 23.60 12.02 7.69
N ASP A 395 22.73 12.33 6.72
CA ASP A 395 22.54 11.48 5.56
C ASP A 395 22.27 12.34 4.33
N THR A 396 23.27 12.44 3.47
CA THR A 396 23.22 13.24 2.24
C THR A 396 22.99 12.38 1.00
N SER A 397 22.71 11.08 1.18
CA SER A 397 22.43 10.21 0.04
C SER A 397 21.05 10.53 -0.53
N GLY A 398 20.92 10.49 -1.84
CA GLY A 398 19.64 10.66 -2.48
C GLY A 398 19.46 12.00 -3.18
N PHE A 399 18.20 12.23 -3.59
CA PHE A 399 17.88 13.41 -4.41
C PHE A 399 16.38 13.63 -4.49
N VAL A 400 16.02 14.81 -4.99
CA VAL A 400 14.69 15.15 -5.48
C VAL A 400 14.81 15.38 -6.98
N ASN A 401 13.91 14.82 -7.78
CA ASN A 401 13.80 15.07 -9.21
C ASN A 401 12.41 15.63 -9.51
N LEU A 402 12.35 16.78 -10.16
CA LEU A 402 11.10 17.44 -10.53
C LEU A 402 10.99 17.42 -12.05
N VAL A 403 9.78 17.10 -12.56
CA VAL A 403 9.53 16.95 -13.99
C VAL A 403 8.44 17.92 -14.43
N ALA A 404 8.68 18.63 -15.53
CA ALA A 404 7.72 19.56 -16.10
C ALA A 404 7.61 19.33 -17.63
N ASP A 405 6.50 19.76 -18.21
CA ASP A 405 6.34 19.78 -19.67
C ASP A 405 7.05 21.00 -20.27
N GLY A 406 6.96 21.13 -21.59
CA GLY A 406 7.57 22.25 -22.32
C GLY A 406 7.00 23.62 -21.98
N GLU A 407 5.81 23.67 -21.41
CA GLU A 407 5.15 24.91 -20.98
C GLU A 407 5.42 25.24 -19.52
N GLY A 408 6.10 24.34 -18.79
CA GLY A 408 6.47 24.56 -17.40
C GLY A 408 5.48 24.03 -16.39
N THR A 409 4.49 23.22 -16.81
CA THR A 409 3.53 22.59 -15.88
C THR A 409 4.20 21.40 -15.17
N ILE A 410 4.08 21.32 -13.87
CA ILE A 410 4.66 20.21 -13.08
C ILE A 410 3.83 18.94 -13.31
N LEU A 411 4.49 17.89 -13.77
CA LEU A 411 3.85 16.62 -14.13
C LEU A 411 4.38 15.42 -13.34
N GLY A 412 5.56 15.53 -12.75
CA GLY A 412 6.17 14.40 -12.05
C GLY A 412 7.14 14.79 -10.97
N PHE A 413 7.32 13.86 -10.03
CA PHE A 413 8.21 14.04 -8.89
C PHE A 413 8.72 12.68 -8.46
N GLN A 414 10.04 12.56 -8.31
CA GLN A 414 10.68 11.36 -7.76
C GLN A 414 11.66 11.81 -6.68
N ALA A 415 11.69 11.12 -5.56
CA ALA A 415 12.64 11.40 -4.50
C ALA A 415 13.08 10.12 -3.82
N ILE A 416 14.32 10.09 -3.39
CA ILE A 416 14.87 8.98 -2.61
C ILE A 416 15.82 9.58 -1.56
N GLY A 417 15.67 9.15 -0.31
CA GLY A 417 16.50 9.61 0.79
C GLY A 417 15.76 9.66 2.11
N LYS A 418 16.45 10.13 3.12
CA LYS A 418 15.91 10.22 4.49
C LYS A 418 14.77 11.24 4.53
N HIS A 419 13.64 10.85 5.11
CA HIS A 419 12.45 11.70 5.32
C HIS A 419 11.73 12.18 4.06
N VAL A 420 12.02 11.62 2.87
CA VAL A 420 11.37 12.08 1.65
C VAL A 420 9.86 11.75 1.64
N ALA A 421 9.40 10.77 2.43
CA ALA A 421 7.98 10.43 2.52
C ALA A 421 7.11 11.66 2.78
N GLU A 422 7.59 12.59 3.61
CA GLU A 422 6.82 13.78 3.98
C GLU A 422 6.74 14.82 2.84
N LEU A 423 7.54 14.66 1.77
CA LEU A 423 7.49 15.52 0.58
C LEU A 423 6.34 15.14 -0.37
N ALA A 424 5.77 13.96 -0.20
CA ALA A 424 4.73 13.44 -1.11
C ALA A 424 3.50 14.35 -1.19
N GLY A 425 3.10 14.96 -0.08
CA GLY A 425 1.92 15.83 -0.04
C GLY A 425 2.07 17.06 -0.93
N GLU A 426 3.18 17.79 -0.81
CA GLU A 426 3.44 18.97 -1.65
C GLU A 426 3.55 18.57 -3.12
N ALA A 427 4.28 17.50 -3.42
CA ALA A 427 4.45 17.01 -4.79
C ALA A 427 3.10 16.63 -5.41
N THR A 428 2.26 15.89 -4.66
CA THR A 428 0.93 15.49 -5.14
C THR A 428 0.06 16.72 -5.42
N LEU A 429 0.05 17.69 -4.49
CA LEU A 429 -0.72 18.92 -4.65
C LEU A 429 -0.28 19.68 -5.92
N ALA A 430 1.03 19.82 -6.11
CA ALA A 430 1.56 20.53 -7.29
C ALA A 430 1.10 19.87 -8.60
N ILE A 431 1.16 18.55 -8.69
CA ILE A 431 0.77 17.81 -9.90
C ILE A 431 -0.75 17.83 -10.07
N GLU A 432 -1.49 17.56 -8.99
CA GLU A 432 -2.96 17.46 -9.04
C GLU A 432 -3.59 18.79 -9.46
N THR A 433 -2.99 19.93 -9.05
CA THR A 433 -3.51 21.26 -9.36
C THR A 433 -2.79 21.93 -10.53
N ALA A 434 -1.92 21.20 -11.22
CA ALA A 434 -1.19 21.67 -12.41
C ALA A 434 -0.41 22.97 -12.14
N LEU A 435 0.32 23.02 -11.02
CA LEU A 435 1.17 24.17 -10.71
C LEU A 435 2.31 24.29 -11.73
N SER A 436 2.74 25.53 -11.95
CA SER A 436 3.89 25.82 -12.81
C SER A 436 5.21 25.74 -12.03
N ILE A 437 6.32 25.67 -12.76
CA ILE A 437 7.67 25.80 -12.19
C ILE A 437 7.75 27.10 -11.37
N GLU A 438 7.19 28.19 -11.90
CA GLU A 438 7.23 29.51 -11.27
C GLU A 438 6.44 29.53 -9.94
N ASP A 439 5.34 28.79 -9.85
CA ASP A 439 4.57 28.69 -8.60
C ASP A 439 5.43 28.05 -7.49
N LEU A 440 6.10 26.95 -7.79
CA LEU A 440 6.97 26.28 -6.81
C LEU A 440 8.20 27.13 -6.48
N ALA A 441 8.86 27.68 -7.49
CA ALA A 441 10.06 28.51 -7.30
C ALA A 441 9.72 29.79 -6.55
N GLY A 442 8.52 30.34 -6.75
CA GLY A 442 8.06 31.58 -6.09
C GLY A 442 7.49 31.36 -4.69
N THR A 443 7.28 30.12 -4.28
CA THR A 443 6.76 29.80 -2.95
C THR A 443 7.90 29.82 -1.91
N ILE A 444 7.69 30.51 -0.79
CA ILE A 444 8.67 30.54 0.30
C ILE A 444 8.66 29.19 1.02
N HIS A 445 9.81 28.49 0.95
CA HIS A 445 10.00 27.24 1.67
C HIS A 445 10.86 27.50 2.92
N ALA A 446 10.50 26.88 4.03
CA ALA A 446 11.20 27.11 5.29
C ALA A 446 12.64 26.55 5.24
N HIS A 447 13.59 27.31 5.77
CA HIS A 447 14.99 26.92 5.86
C HIS A 447 15.36 26.68 7.33
N PRO A 448 16.10 25.61 7.67
CA PRO A 448 16.46 24.46 6.81
C PRO A 448 15.46 23.31 6.95
N THR A 449 14.93 22.87 5.84
CA THR A 449 13.98 21.73 5.79
C THR A 449 14.26 20.86 4.57
N MET A 450 13.75 19.63 4.58
CA MET A 450 13.77 18.79 3.37
C MET A 450 12.83 19.35 2.30
N GLY A 451 11.77 20.06 2.71
CA GLY A 451 10.80 20.65 1.76
C GLY A 451 11.46 21.66 0.80
N GLU A 452 12.45 22.40 1.25
CA GLU A 452 13.12 23.38 0.38
C GLU A 452 13.85 22.73 -0.80
N THR A 453 14.10 21.41 -0.77
CA THR A 453 14.70 20.70 -1.90
C THR A 453 13.77 20.70 -3.13
N ILE A 454 12.47 20.81 -2.92
CA ILE A 454 11.49 20.96 -4.04
C ILE A 454 11.69 22.34 -4.70
N ALA A 455 11.83 23.40 -3.91
CA ALA A 455 12.11 24.73 -4.45
C ALA A 455 13.43 24.76 -5.21
N GLU A 456 14.47 24.10 -4.67
CA GLU A 456 15.78 23.99 -5.33
C GLU A 456 15.67 23.32 -6.70
N ALA A 457 14.87 22.24 -6.79
CA ALA A 457 14.62 21.57 -8.07
C ALA A 457 13.87 22.50 -9.03
N ALA A 458 12.90 23.28 -8.53
CA ALA A 458 12.16 24.24 -9.35
C ALA A 458 13.09 25.36 -9.86
N PHE A 459 14.00 25.88 -9.02
CA PHE A 459 15.02 26.85 -9.46
C PHE A 459 15.86 26.25 -10.59
N GLY A 460 16.27 24.99 -10.47
CA GLY A 460 17.02 24.31 -11.51
C GLY A 460 16.25 24.19 -12.82
N LEU A 461 14.95 23.86 -12.76
CA LEU A 461 14.10 23.78 -13.95
C LEU A 461 13.91 25.13 -14.62
N SER A 462 13.91 26.24 -13.85
CA SER A 462 13.81 27.59 -14.42
C SER A 462 15.15 28.08 -15.01
N GLY A 463 16.22 27.28 -14.85
CA GLY A 463 17.55 27.64 -15.35
C GLY A 463 18.39 28.46 -14.39
N GLU A 464 17.94 28.63 -13.15
CA GLU A 464 18.60 29.45 -12.14
C GLU A 464 18.87 28.66 -10.84
N PRO A 465 19.63 27.55 -10.90
CA PRO A 465 19.89 26.77 -9.69
C PRO A 465 20.63 27.63 -8.63
N LEU A 466 20.15 27.56 -7.38
CA LEU A 466 20.68 28.42 -6.33
C LEU A 466 21.92 27.82 -5.64
N HIS A 467 21.81 26.58 -5.19
CA HIS A 467 22.90 25.95 -4.43
C HIS A 467 23.66 24.88 -5.21
N LEU A 468 23.57 24.92 -6.53
CA LEU A 468 24.36 24.08 -7.44
C LEU A 468 24.99 24.98 -8.48
N SER A 469 26.26 24.70 -8.84
CA SER A 469 26.89 25.45 -9.93
C SER A 469 26.13 25.12 -11.23
N GLY A 470 25.59 26.12 -11.86
CA GLY A 470 24.93 25.97 -13.14
C GLY A 470 25.93 25.64 -14.26
N ARG A 471 25.54 24.86 -15.24
CA ARG A 471 26.20 24.70 -16.52
C ARG A 471 25.22 25.10 -17.62
#